data_ffaa9e14f19637388192c7e9dff33a00
#
_entry.id   ffaa9e14f19637388192c7e9dff33a00
#
_cell.length_a   1.000
_cell.length_b   1.000
_cell.length_c   1.000
_cell.angle_alpha   90.00
_cell.angle_beta   90.00
_cell.angle_gamma   90.00
#
_symmetry.space_group_name_H-M   'P 1'
#
loop_
_entity.id
_entity.type
_entity.pdbx_description
1 polymer ?
#
loop_
_entity_poly.entity_id
_entity_poly.type
_entity_poly.pdbx_seq_one_letter_code
_entity_poly.pdbx_strand_id
1 'polypeptide(L)'
;MKTESTTYNLLNSISYPEDLRKLSVEQLPEICKELRQDIIQELSCNPGHFAASLGTVELTVALHYVYNTPYDRIVWDVGHQAYGHKMLTGRREAFCTNRKFKGIRPFPTPVESDYDTFACGHASNSISAALGMAVAAARKGEKDRHVVAVIGDGSMSGGLAFEGLNNASSTTNNLLIILNDNYMAIDRSVCGMKQYLFNLTTSNRYNQLRFKASKMLFKMGVLNEDRRKALIRFSNSLKSMAAQQQNIFEGMNIRYFGPINGHDVKNLARILRDIKDLKGPKILHLHTVKGKGFEPAEKDPGIWHAPGRFDPETGERITTDTSNLPPLYQTVFGETLVELAEKNPKIVGVTPAMPTGCSMNLLMKSMPDRAFDVGIAEGHAATFSGGMAKEGMQPFCNIYSSFMQRAYDNVIHDIALLRLPVVLCLDRAGLVGEDGPTHHGVYDLAYFRPIPNLTISSPMDEHELRRLMYTAQLPDKGPFVIRYPRGRGVLVDWKCPLEEVPVGKGRKLKDGKDIAVITIGPIGNTAAHAIERAEAEKGLSIAHYDLRFLKPLDEALLHEAGRNFKRIVTIEDGTRKGGMGSAVLEFMADNNYTPHVERIGVPDAFIEHGTVQELHRLCGMDEEGIYNILIKNEE
;
A
#
# COMPACT_ATOMS: atom_id res chain seq x y z
N MET A 1 9.32 -27.31 -8.82
CA MET A 1 10.53 -28.15 -8.70
C MET A 1 11.55 -27.32 -7.95
N LYS A 2 12.02 -27.74 -6.77
CA LYS A 2 13.21 -27.15 -6.17
C LYS A 2 14.35 -27.46 -7.14
N THR A 3 14.85 -26.47 -7.86
CA THR A 3 16.18 -26.52 -8.45
C THR A 3 17.16 -26.91 -7.34
N GLU A 4 18.19 -27.70 -7.65
CA GLU A 4 19.21 -28.17 -6.72
C GLU A 4 19.54 -27.08 -5.71
N SER A 5 19.51 -27.42 -4.42
CA SER A 5 19.70 -26.46 -3.34
C SER A 5 21.06 -25.78 -3.54
N THR A 6 21.04 -24.52 -3.91
CA THR A 6 22.26 -23.71 -3.94
C THR A 6 22.90 -23.81 -2.54
N THR A 7 24.08 -24.41 -2.47
CA THR A 7 24.75 -24.61 -1.19
C THR A 7 25.44 -23.32 -0.78
N TYR A 8 24.84 -22.58 0.15
CA TYR A 8 25.43 -21.38 0.73
C TYR A 8 26.41 -21.77 1.85
N ASN A 9 27.59 -21.17 1.86
CA ASN A 9 28.64 -21.51 2.83
C ASN A 9 28.33 -20.97 4.24
N LEU A 10 27.86 -19.74 4.33
CA LEU A 10 27.59 -19.05 5.61
C LEU A 10 26.12 -18.93 5.93
N LEU A 11 25.27 -18.59 4.97
CA LEU A 11 23.85 -18.34 5.18
C LEU A 11 23.11 -19.58 5.72
N ASN A 12 23.56 -20.80 5.36
CA ASN A 12 22.99 -22.04 5.88
C ASN A 12 23.23 -22.25 7.39
N SER A 13 24.20 -21.56 7.97
CA SER A 13 24.48 -21.59 9.42
C SER A 13 23.68 -20.56 10.21
N ILE A 14 22.87 -19.71 9.54
CA ILE A 14 22.13 -18.62 10.15
C ILE A 14 20.65 -18.94 10.10
N SER A 15 20.06 -19.19 11.26
CA SER A 15 18.62 -19.30 11.43
C SER A 15 18.05 -18.03 12.05
N TYR A 16 18.76 -17.42 12.99
CA TYR A 16 18.34 -16.24 13.72
C TYR A 16 19.46 -15.18 13.83
N PRO A 17 19.15 -13.94 14.18
CA PRO A 17 20.14 -12.88 14.34
C PRO A 17 21.27 -13.19 15.35
N GLU A 18 21.04 -14.07 16.33
CA GLU A 18 22.07 -14.53 17.25
C GLU A 18 23.21 -15.26 16.52
N ASP A 19 22.89 -16.02 15.49
CA ASP A 19 23.90 -16.75 14.70
C ASP A 19 24.71 -15.78 13.85
N LEU A 20 24.03 -14.79 13.25
CA LEU A 20 24.69 -13.72 12.49
C LEU A 20 25.70 -12.94 13.36
N ARG A 21 25.37 -12.67 14.63
CA ARG A 21 26.24 -11.93 15.56
C ARG A 21 27.50 -12.71 15.99
N LYS A 22 27.55 -14.03 15.75
CA LYS A 22 28.76 -14.86 16.00
C LYS A 22 29.81 -14.69 14.90
N LEU A 23 29.44 -14.18 13.73
CA LEU A 23 30.36 -14.00 12.61
C LEU A 23 31.29 -12.80 12.83
N SER A 24 32.47 -12.84 12.18
CA SER A 24 33.35 -11.67 12.10
C SER A 24 32.77 -10.61 11.13
N VAL A 25 33.19 -9.36 11.28
CA VAL A 25 32.80 -8.26 10.36
C VAL A 25 33.26 -8.54 8.93
N GLU A 26 34.37 -9.26 8.77
CA GLU A 26 34.94 -9.66 7.47
C GLU A 26 34.05 -10.62 6.70
N GLN A 27 33.20 -11.40 7.37
CA GLN A 27 32.30 -12.38 6.75
C GLN A 27 30.97 -11.73 6.30
N LEU A 28 30.62 -10.53 6.78
CA LEU A 28 29.33 -9.88 6.46
C LEU A 28 29.12 -9.62 4.95
N PRO A 29 30.12 -9.22 4.15
CA PRO A 29 29.94 -9.09 2.71
C PRO A 29 29.51 -10.38 2.01
N GLU A 30 30.03 -11.54 2.44
CA GLU A 30 29.64 -12.83 1.86
C GLU A 30 28.22 -13.20 2.24
N ILE A 31 27.80 -12.96 3.49
CA ILE A 31 26.39 -13.11 3.91
C ILE A 31 25.47 -12.25 3.05
N CYS A 32 25.83 -10.99 2.80
CA CYS A 32 25.02 -10.11 1.94
C CYS A 32 24.89 -10.66 0.52
N LYS A 33 25.96 -11.23 -0.02
CA LYS A 33 25.97 -11.83 -1.35
C LYS A 33 25.07 -13.08 -1.40
N GLU A 34 25.22 -13.99 -0.45
CA GLU A 34 24.42 -15.22 -0.37
C GLU A 34 22.93 -14.91 -0.11
N LEU A 35 22.61 -13.98 0.79
CA LEU A 35 21.24 -13.54 1.06
C LEU A 35 20.59 -12.90 -0.18
N ARG A 36 21.33 -12.08 -0.91
CA ARG A 36 20.86 -11.49 -2.16
C ARG A 36 20.55 -12.56 -3.20
N GLN A 37 21.43 -13.54 -3.36
CA GLN A 37 21.23 -14.64 -4.28
C GLN A 37 20.00 -15.47 -3.91
N ASP A 38 19.81 -15.73 -2.61
CA ASP A 38 18.65 -16.46 -2.09
C ASP A 38 17.33 -15.71 -2.38
N ILE A 39 17.30 -14.38 -2.16
CA ILE A 39 16.16 -13.53 -2.52
C ILE A 39 15.85 -13.60 -4.02
N ILE A 40 16.88 -13.55 -4.89
CA ILE A 40 16.70 -13.63 -6.34
C ILE A 40 16.09 -14.97 -6.74
N GLN A 41 16.62 -16.08 -6.22
CA GLN A 41 16.12 -17.42 -6.53
C GLN A 41 14.68 -17.62 -6.06
N GLU A 42 14.38 -17.26 -4.82
CA GLU A 42 13.03 -17.42 -4.27
C GLU A 42 11.98 -16.57 -5.01
N LEU A 43 12.28 -15.30 -5.30
CA LEU A 43 11.32 -14.39 -5.93
C LEU A 43 11.21 -14.58 -7.44
N SER A 44 12.14 -15.28 -8.09
CA SER A 44 12.00 -15.68 -9.49
C SER A 44 10.83 -16.64 -9.71
N CYS A 45 10.60 -17.53 -8.75
CA CYS A 45 9.55 -18.56 -8.78
C CYS A 45 8.29 -18.13 -8.00
N ASN A 46 8.46 -17.42 -6.89
CA ASN A 46 7.41 -16.96 -6.00
C ASN A 46 7.37 -15.42 -5.94
N PRO A 47 6.68 -14.75 -6.87
CA PRO A 47 6.77 -13.31 -7.06
C PRO A 47 6.37 -12.49 -5.83
N GLY A 48 7.10 -11.37 -5.62
CA GLY A 48 6.87 -10.43 -4.53
C GLY A 48 7.56 -9.10 -4.76
N HIS A 49 7.80 -8.33 -3.69
CA HIS A 49 8.50 -7.04 -3.74
C HIS A 49 10.01 -7.25 -3.90
N PHE A 50 10.49 -7.22 -5.13
CA PHE A 50 11.82 -7.66 -5.51
C PHE A 50 12.90 -6.58 -5.33
N ALA A 51 12.86 -5.53 -6.15
CA ALA A 51 13.95 -4.54 -6.21
C ALA A 51 14.16 -3.79 -4.89
N ALA A 52 13.08 -3.53 -4.14
CA ALA A 52 13.19 -2.87 -2.84
C ALA A 52 13.94 -3.74 -1.81
N SER A 53 13.67 -5.05 -1.78
CA SER A 53 14.34 -5.99 -0.88
C SER A 53 15.82 -6.16 -1.22
N LEU A 54 16.19 -6.17 -2.50
CA LEU A 54 17.59 -6.21 -2.93
C LEU A 54 18.37 -4.95 -2.51
N GLY A 55 17.71 -3.79 -2.51
CA GLY A 55 18.31 -2.51 -2.12
C GLY A 55 18.64 -2.40 -0.62
N THR A 56 18.11 -3.28 0.23
CA THR A 56 18.25 -3.21 1.69
C THR A 56 19.01 -4.38 2.31
N VAL A 57 19.63 -5.25 1.52
CA VAL A 57 20.33 -6.43 2.02
C VAL A 57 21.42 -6.06 3.03
N GLU A 58 22.33 -5.16 2.68
CA GLU A 58 23.43 -4.74 3.56
C GLU A 58 22.92 -4.03 4.82
N LEU A 59 21.88 -3.19 4.68
CA LEU A 59 21.24 -2.54 5.81
C LEU A 59 20.63 -3.56 6.77
N THR A 60 19.91 -4.56 6.24
CA THR A 60 19.27 -5.60 7.04
C THR A 60 20.30 -6.43 7.82
N VAL A 61 21.37 -6.87 7.15
CA VAL A 61 22.47 -7.59 7.79
C VAL A 61 23.14 -6.74 8.87
N ALA A 62 23.46 -5.48 8.59
CA ALA A 62 24.09 -4.58 9.55
C ALA A 62 23.20 -4.32 10.79
N LEU A 63 21.89 -4.15 10.59
CA LEU A 63 20.93 -3.95 11.69
C LEU A 63 20.89 -5.17 12.62
N HIS A 64 20.68 -6.37 12.08
CA HIS A 64 20.62 -7.59 12.88
C HIS A 64 21.96 -7.99 13.50
N TYR A 65 23.07 -7.53 12.92
CA TYR A 65 24.42 -7.73 13.47
C TYR A 65 24.71 -6.81 14.66
N VAL A 66 24.20 -5.57 14.66
CA VAL A 66 24.52 -4.55 15.67
C VAL A 66 23.49 -4.51 16.80
N TYR A 67 22.21 -4.68 16.49
CA TYR A 67 21.12 -4.60 17.45
C TYR A 67 20.72 -5.97 17.98
N ASN A 68 20.40 -6.03 19.27
CA ASN A 68 20.01 -7.27 19.93
C ASN A 68 18.50 -7.54 19.75
N THR A 69 18.08 -7.79 18.49
CA THR A 69 16.69 -8.16 18.19
C THR A 69 16.37 -9.57 18.71
N PRO A 70 15.15 -9.84 19.20
CA PRO A 70 13.96 -8.97 19.21
C PRO A 70 13.87 -8.02 20.41
N TYR A 71 14.82 -8.02 21.36
CA TYR A 71 14.81 -7.08 22.49
C TYR A 71 14.89 -5.62 22.00
N ASP A 72 15.87 -5.29 21.17
CA ASP A 72 15.87 -4.04 20.39
C ASP A 72 14.80 -4.10 19.32
N ARG A 73 14.17 -2.97 18.99
CA ARG A 73 13.02 -2.90 18.11
C ARG A 73 13.39 -2.28 16.76
N ILE A 74 13.06 -2.96 15.68
CA ILE A 74 13.19 -2.44 14.31
C ILE A 74 11.79 -2.35 13.69
N VAL A 75 11.37 -1.12 13.34
CA VAL A 75 10.09 -0.84 12.69
C VAL A 75 10.36 -0.54 11.22
N TRP A 76 9.90 -1.39 10.33
CA TRP A 76 10.00 -1.23 8.89
C TRP A 76 8.82 -0.40 8.37
N ASP A 77 9.09 0.66 7.61
CA ASP A 77 8.06 1.41 6.90
C ASP A 77 7.59 0.62 5.67
N VAL A 78 6.28 0.52 5.44
CA VAL A 78 5.65 -0.32 4.40
C VAL A 78 5.96 -1.82 4.57
N GLY A 79 7.22 -2.19 4.74
CA GLY A 79 7.66 -3.58 4.88
C GLY A 79 7.96 -4.31 3.57
N HIS A 80 7.74 -3.70 2.41
CA HIS A 80 8.08 -4.25 1.09
C HIS A 80 9.59 -4.43 0.87
N GLN A 81 10.42 -3.84 1.71
CA GLN A 81 11.88 -3.93 1.71
C GLN A 81 12.44 -4.92 2.75
N ALA A 82 11.57 -5.69 3.43
CA ALA A 82 11.94 -6.48 4.61
C ALA A 82 12.04 -7.99 4.36
N TYR A 83 12.22 -8.46 3.12
CA TYR A 83 12.33 -9.89 2.87
C TYR A 83 13.62 -10.48 3.45
N GLY A 84 14.76 -9.78 3.35
CA GLY A 84 15.98 -10.19 4.03
C GLY A 84 15.82 -10.28 5.56
N HIS A 85 15.03 -9.37 6.17
CA HIS A 85 14.67 -9.44 7.59
C HIS A 85 13.90 -10.74 7.90
N LYS A 86 12.88 -11.10 7.10
CA LYS A 86 12.15 -12.36 7.30
C LYS A 86 13.07 -13.58 7.21
N MET A 87 13.95 -13.61 6.21
CA MET A 87 14.89 -14.72 6.01
C MET A 87 15.89 -14.87 7.18
N LEU A 88 16.39 -13.76 7.72
CA LEU A 88 17.34 -13.77 8.85
C LEU A 88 16.68 -13.97 10.22
N THR A 89 15.34 -14.07 10.28
CA THR A 89 14.57 -14.21 11.53
C THR A 89 13.72 -15.47 11.54
N GLY A 90 14.28 -16.61 11.10
CA GLY A 90 13.69 -17.94 11.23
C GLY A 90 12.71 -18.35 10.14
N ARG A 91 12.47 -17.52 9.11
CA ARG A 91 11.47 -17.77 8.06
C ARG A 91 12.04 -18.11 6.69
N ARG A 92 13.34 -18.36 6.59
CA ARG A 92 14.00 -18.62 5.31
C ARG A 92 13.47 -19.88 4.63
N GLU A 93 13.34 -21.00 5.34
CA GLU A 93 12.82 -22.26 4.77
C GLU A 93 11.35 -22.13 4.33
N ALA A 94 10.55 -21.41 5.10
CA ALA A 94 9.14 -21.15 4.80
C ALA A 94 8.94 -20.08 3.72
N PHE A 95 10.01 -19.38 3.27
CA PHE A 95 9.85 -18.20 2.40
C PHE A 95 9.24 -18.54 1.04
N CYS A 96 9.39 -19.77 0.56
CA CYS A 96 8.70 -20.28 -0.63
C CYS A 96 7.17 -20.25 -0.54
N THR A 97 6.61 -20.06 0.67
CA THR A 97 5.16 -19.89 0.93
C THR A 97 4.75 -18.43 1.08
N ASN A 98 5.69 -17.48 0.97
CA ASN A 98 5.41 -16.05 1.12
C ASN A 98 4.31 -15.60 0.15
N ARG A 99 3.29 -14.87 0.66
CA ARG A 99 2.12 -14.38 -0.09
C ARG A 99 1.13 -15.47 -0.58
N LYS A 100 1.39 -16.75 -0.30
CA LYS A 100 0.47 -17.85 -0.64
C LYS A 100 -0.53 -18.08 0.50
N PHE A 101 -1.73 -18.51 0.15
CA PHE A 101 -2.76 -18.85 1.11
C PHE A 101 -2.24 -19.81 2.21
N LYS A 102 -2.46 -19.47 3.48
CA LYS A 102 -1.92 -20.17 4.66
C LYS A 102 -0.38 -20.23 4.75
N GLY A 103 0.34 -19.51 3.89
CA GLY A 103 1.78 -19.35 3.98
C GLY A 103 2.19 -18.15 4.86
N ILE A 104 3.47 -17.77 4.81
CA ILE A 104 3.95 -16.58 5.51
C ILE A 104 3.39 -15.30 4.85
N ARG A 105 3.17 -14.30 5.70
CA ARG A 105 2.53 -13.04 5.28
C ARG A 105 3.40 -12.19 4.37
N PRO A 106 2.82 -11.35 3.52
CA PRO A 106 3.57 -10.49 2.60
C PRO A 106 4.44 -9.45 3.31
N PHE A 107 3.97 -8.95 4.47
CA PHE A 107 4.63 -7.91 5.24
C PHE A 107 4.92 -8.37 6.67
N PRO A 108 5.96 -7.79 7.33
CA PRO A 108 6.21 -8.06 8.76
C PRO A 108 4.99 -7.73 9.62
N THR A 109 4.70 -8.61 10.58
CA THR A 109 3.63 -8.43 11.54
C THR A 109 3.89 -9.23 12.84
N PRO A 110 3.62 -8.66 14.04
CA PRO A 110 3.85 -9.32 15.32
C PRO A 110 3.10 -10.65 15.51
N VAL A 111 2.05 -10.87 14.72
CA VAL A 111 1.29 -12.15 14.76
C VAL A 111 2.08 -13.30 14.13
N GLU A 112 3.07 -12.99 13.26
CA GLU A 112 3.88 -13.99 12.57
C GLU A 112 5.20 -14.26 13.28
N SER A 113 5.83 -13.24 13.86
CA SER A 113 7.15 -13.34 14.47
C SER A 113 7.38 -12.27 15.55
N ASP A 114 8.06 -12.64 16.64
CA ASP A 114 8.49 -11.70 17.69
C ASP A 114 9.51 -10.67 17.18
N TYR A 115 10.18 -10.95 16.08
CA TYR A 115 11.09 -10.02 15.41
C TYR A 115 10.36 -8.94 14.61
N ASP A 116 9.10 -9.15 14.27
CA ASP A 116 8.24 -8.21 13.57
C ASP A 116 7.62 -7.24 14.58
N THR A 117 8.25 -6.11 14.80
CA THR A 117 7.93 -5.20 15.90
C THR A 117 6.56 -4.52 15.76
N PHE A 118 6.15 -4.24 14.52
CA PHE A 118 4.89 -3.52 14.22
C PHE A 118 4.31 -4.03 12.90
N ALA A 119 2.98 -3.96 12.75
CA ALA A 119 2.34 -4.33 11.50
C ALA A 119 2.70 -3.35 10.39
N CYS A 120 3.20 -3.88 9.28
CA CYS A 120 3.59 -3.14 8.10
C CYS A 120 2.52 -3.24 7.00
N GLY A 121 2.69 -2.49 5.91
CA GLY A 121 1.80 -2.46 4.74
C GLY A 121 1.54 -1.04 4.25
N HIS A 122 1.33 -0.10 5.16
CA HIS A 122 1.09 1.31 4.85
C HIS A 122 2.34 2.16 5.10
N ALA A 123 2.58 3.15 4.24
CA ALA A 123 3.73 4.04 4.32
C ALA A 123 3.62 5.10 5.44
N SER A 124 4.75 5.66 5.83
CA SER A 124 4.89 6.86 6.68
C SER A 124 4.57 6.68 8.17
N ASN A 125 4.22 5.48 8.64
CA ASN A 125 3.83 5.24 10.04
C ASN A 125 5.00 4.82 10.95
N SER A 126 6.13 4.40 10.37
CA SER A 126 7.26 3.81 11.12
C SER A 126 7.86 4.74 12.16
N ILE A 127 8.01 6.03 11.82
CA ILE A 127 8.60 7.03 12.75
C ILE A 127 7.71 7.20 13.98
N SER A 128 6.41 7.39 13.80
CA SER A 128 5.47 7.58 14.90
C SER A 128 5.36 6.33 15.77
N ALA A 129 5.31 5.14 15.19
CA ALA A 129 5.26 3.87 15.93
C ALA A 129 6.55 3.65 16.73
N ALA A 130 7.71 3.83 16.10
CA ALA A 130 9.01 3.69 16.74
C ALA A 130 9.22 4.74 17.84
N LEU A 131 8.78 5.98 17.62
CA LEU A 131 8.84 7.04 18.64
C LEU A 131 8.03 6.65 19.87
N GLY A 132 6.80 6.17 19.69
CA GLY A 132 5.97 5.68 20.80
C GLY A 132 6.66 4.58 21.60
N MET A 133 7.32 3.63 20.93
CA MET A 133 8.09 2.56 21.58
C MET A 133 9.31 3.10 22.31
N ALA A 134 10.06 4.05 21.73
CA ALA A 134 11.24 4.66 22.37
C ALA A 134 10.86 5.46 23.62
N VAL A 135 9.75 6.20 23.58
CA VAL A 135 9.20 6.91 24.73
C VAL A 135 8.74 5.94 25.82
N ALA A 136 8.06 4.84 25.43
CA ALA A 136 7.63 3.81 26.38
C ALA A 136 8.81 3.13 27.07
N ALA A 137 9.87 2.78 26.33
CA ALA A 137 11.10 2.22 26.88
C ALA A 137 11.76 3.18 27.88
N ALA A 138 11.86 4.46 27.53
CA ALA A 138 12.38 5.49 28.43
C ALA A 138 11.56 5.60 29.74
N ARG A 139 10.23 5.56 29.65
CA ARG A 139 9.31 5.60 30.81
C ARG A 139 9.41 4.37 31.70
N LYS A 140 9.65 3.19 31.13
CA LYS A 140 9.89 1.95 31.86
C LYS A 140 11.29 1.85 32.46
N GLY A 141 12.19 2.79 32.15
CA GLY A 141 13.59 2.76 32.60
C GLY A 141 14.45 1.73 31.84
N GLU A 142 14.00 1.25 30.68
CA GLU A 142 14.72 0.30 29.81
C GLU A 142 15.82 1.04 29.01
N LYS A 143 16.89 1.43 29.71
CA LYS A 143 17.95 2.32 29.17
C LYS A 143 18.75 1.66 28.04
N ASP A 144 18.83 0.34 28.05
CA ASP A 144 19.62 -0.45 27.08
C ASP A 144 18.80 -0.89 25.86
N ARG A 145 17.50 -0.57 25.83
CA ARG A 145 16.66 -0.87 24.67
C ARG A 145 16.80 0.21 23.59
N HIS A 146 17.10 -0.24 22.38
CA HIS A 146 17.19 0.62 21.21
C HIS A 146 15.96 0.45 20.32
N VAL A 147 15.53 1.54 19.69
CA VAL A 147 14.41 1.53 18.75
C VAL A 147 14.86 2.20 17.45
N VAL A 148 14.66 1.48 16.34
CA VAL A 148 15.06 1.91 14.99
C VAL A 148 13.83 1.94 14.10
N ALA A 149 13.59 3.06 13.42
CA ALA A 149 12.64 3.17 12.31
C ALA A 149 13.40 3.14 10.99
N VAL A 150 13.00 2.29 10.05
CA VAL A 150 13.56 2.26 8.69
C VAL A 150 12.51 2.78 7.73
N ILE A 151 12.75 3.94 7.12
CA ILE A 151 11.81 4.62 6.23
C ILE A 151 12.47 4.93 4.88
N GLY A 152 11.75 4.74 3.78
CA GLY A 152 12.18 5.13 2.44
C GLY A 152 11.93 6.61 2.15
N ASP A 153 12.68 7.17 1.19
CA ASP A 153 12.53 8.57 0.74
C ASP A 153 11.12 8.87 0.22
N GLY A 154 10.48 7.93 -0.49
CA GLY A 154 9.10 8.05 -0.93
C GLY A 154 8.11 8.18 0.23
N SER A 155 8.27 7.38 1.28
CA SER A 155 7.42 7.44 2.48
C SER A 155 7.60 8.70 3.32
N MET A 156 8.73 9.40 3.16
CA MET A 156 8.97 10.70 3.80
C MET A 156 8.06 11.81 3.26
N SER A 157 7.40 11.62 2.13
CA SER A 157 6.44 12.60 1.60
C SER A 157 5.09 12.63 2.35
N GLY A 158 4.77 11.59 3.12
CA GLY A 158 3.53 11.50 3.88
C GLY A 158 3.53 12.39 5.13
N GLY A 159 2.39 13.06 5.40
CA GLY A 159 2.24 13.98 6.53
C GLY A 159 2.59 13.35 7.88
N LEU A 160 2.16 12.11 8.13
CA LEU A 160 2.43 11.38 9.38
C LEU A 160 3.93 11.21 9.67
N ALA A 161 4.79 11.08 8.64
CA ALA A 161 6.24 11.05 8.83
C ALA A 161 6.77 12.38 9.37
N PHE A 162 6.27 13.51 8.86
CA PHE A 162 6.63 14.84 9.38
C PHE A 162 6.09 15.10 10.77
N GLU A 163 4.87 14.67 11.08
CA GLU A 163 4.29 14.74 12.43
C GLU A 163 5.15 13.96 13.43
N GLY A 164 5.56 12.73 13.04
CA GLY A 164 6.48 11.92 13.83
C GLY A 164 7.82 12.59 14.07
N LEU A 165 8.44 13.18 13.05
CA LEU A 165 9.70 13.95 13.18
C LEU A 165 9.53 15.16 14.08
N ASN A 166 8.49 15.94 13.88
CA ASN A 166 8.20 17.13 14.70
C ASN A 166 8.06 16.76 16.18
N ASN A 167 7.33 15.68 16.49
CA ASN A 167 7.16 15.22 17.86
C ASN A 167 8.44 14.60 18.45
N ALA A 168 9.26 13.90 17.63
CA ALA A 168 10.52 13.31 18.07
C ALA A 168 11.50 14.36 18.62
N SER A 169 11.46 15.58 18.10
CA SER A 169 12.31 16.69 18.53
C SER A 169 11.95 17.23 19.92
N SER A 170 10.70 17.08 20.35
CA SER A 170 10.16 17.65 21.59
C SER A 170 10.02 16.64 22.72
N THR A 171 10.23 15.35 22.47
CA THR A 171 10.08 14.28 23.48
C THR A 171 11.43 13.68 23.88
N THR A 172 11.53 13.21 25.14
CA THR A 172 12.71 12.46 25.61
C THR A 172 12.67 11.04 25.01
N ASN A 173 13.55 10.79 24.05
CA ASN A 173 13.64 9.50 23.35
C ASN A 173 15.08 9.21 22.90
N ASN A 174 15.33 7.98 22.46
CA ASN A 174 16.60 7.53 21.88
C ASN A 174 16.38 6.91 20.50
N LEU A 175 15.42 7.42 19.74
CA LEU A 175 15.04 6.92 18.43
C LEU A 175 16.17 7.11 17.40
N LEU A 176 16.48 6.05 16.66
CA LEU A 176 17.24 6.11 15.41
C LEU A 176 16.28 5.99 14.23
N ILE A 177 16.31 6.95 13.35
CA ILE A 177 15.60 6.92 12.07
C ILE A 177 16.63 6.62 10.97
N ILE A 178 16.43 5.56 10.21
CA ILE A 178 17.23 5.25 9.02
C ILE A 178 16.43 5.69 7.80
N LEU A 179 16.91 6.73 7.15
CA LEU A 179 16.38 7.21 5.89
C LEU A 179 17.08 6.47 4.76
N ASN A 180 16.37 5.52 4.14
CA ASN A 180 16.83 4.74 3.00
C ASN A 180 16.47 5.49 1.71
N ASP A 181 17.42 6.25 1.16
CA ASP A 181 17.25 7.10 -0.02
C ASP A 181 17.79 6.39 -1.26
N ASN A 182 16.90 6.08 -2.19
CA ASN A 182 17.24 5.51 -3.50
C ASN A 182 16.57 6.27 -4.66
N TYR A 183 16.01 7.45 -4.39
CA TYR A 183 15.30 8.31 -5.36
C TYR A 183 14.05 7.68 -5.99
N MET A 184 13.50 6.61 -5.41
CA MET A 184 12.39 5.86 -5.98
C MET A 184 11.31 5.57 -4.91
N ALA A 185 10.05 5.83 -5.28
CA ALA A 185 8.88 5.20 -4.67
C ALA A 185 8.54 3.88 -5.41
N ILE A 186 7.29 3.60 -5.76
CA ILE A 186 6.95 2.57 -6.75
C ILE A 186 7.44 3.04 -8.11
N ASP A 187 7.02 4.22 -8.54
CA ASP A 187 7.56 4.97 -9.66
C ASP A 187 8.65 5.95 -9.17
N ARG A 188 9.17 6.81 -10.05
CA ARG A 188 10.15 7.83 -9.66
C ARG A 188 9.52 8.78 -8.65
N SER A 189 10.16 8.96 -7.49
CA SER A 189 9.71 9.92 -6.48
C SER A 189 9.57 11.31 -7.07
N VAL A 190 8.49 12.00 -6.73
CA VAL A 190 8.20 13.39 -7.11
C VAL A 190 8.29 14.30 -5.88
N CYS A 191 8.10 15.61 -6.06
CA CYS A 191 8.02 16.61 -5.00
C CYS A 191 9.37 17.17 -4.49
N GLY A 192 9.27 18.29 -3.76
CA GLY A 192 10.41 19.09 -3.30
C GLY A 192 11.34 18.37 -2.32
N MET A 193 10.84 17.41 -1.53
CA MET A 193 11.67 16.64 -0.62
C MET A 193 12.73 15.82 -1.37
N LYS A 194 12.37 15.20 -2.48
CA LYS A 194 13.33 14.49 -3.35
C LYS A 194 14.44 15.42 -3.83
N GLN A 195 14.08 16.59 -4.35
CA GLN A 195 15.07 17.57 -4.82
C GLN A 195 15.96 18.03 -3.67
N TYR A 196 15.40 18.22 -2.48
CA TYR A 196 16.16 18.56 -1.30
C TYR A 196 17.16 17.46 -0.90
N LEU A 197 16.73 16.20 -0.84
CA LEU A 197 17.61 15.05 -0.53
C LEU A 197 18.69 14.87 -1.60
N PHE A 198 18.33 15.00 -2.87
CA PHE A 198 19.30 14.97 -3.98
C PHE A 198 20.36 16.07 -3.85
N ASN A 199 19.98 17.29 -3.51
CA ASN A 199 20.92 18.39 -3.30
C ASN A 199 21.84 18.12 -2.09
N LEU A 200 21.35 17.48 -1.02
CA LEU A 200 22.18 17.06 0.11
C LEU A 200 23.24 16.02 -0.30
N THR A 201 22.88 15.08 -1.18
CA THR A 201 23.80 14.01 -1.63
C THR A 201 24.82 14.49 -2.64
N THR A 202 24.45 15.44 -3.50
CA THR A 202 25.28 15.91 -4.64
C THR A 202 26.11 17.15 -4.35
N SER A 203 25.95 17.80 -3.20
CA SER A 203 26.68 19.04 -2.85
C SER A 203 28.19 18.81 -2.75
N ASN A 204 28.94 19.24 -3.76
CA ASN A 204 30.40 19.17 -3.77
C ASN A 204 31.06 19.91 -2.59
N ARG A 205 30.49 21.01 -2.11
CA ARG A 205 30.99 21.74 -0.94
C ARG A 205 30.88 20.92 0.35
N TYR A 206 29.77 20.23 0.54
CA TYR A 206 29.54 19.35 1.69
C TYR A 206 30.50 18.15 1.68
N ASN A 207 30.68 17.51 0.53
CA ASN A 207 31.57 16.37 0.35
C ASN A 207 33.06 16.75 0.52
N GLN A 208 33.49 17.91 0.05
CA GLN A 208 34.87 18.39 0.17
C GLN A 208 35.22 18.78 1.63
N LEU A 209 34.29 19.45 2.35
CA LEU A 209 34.46 19.79 3.77
C LEU A 209 34.56 18.53 4.64
N ARG A 210 33.73 17.53 4.37
CA ARG A 210 33.74 16.23 5.03
C ARG A 210 35.06 15.47 4.81
N PHE A 211 35.55 15.46 3.57
CA PHE A 211 36.81 14.81 3.23
C PHE A 211 38.02 15.51 3.88
N LYS A 212 38.02 16.84 3.93
CA LYS A 212 39.06 17.62 4.62
C LYS A 212 39.01 17.42 6.13
N ALA A 213 37.82 17.42 6.74
CA ALA A 213 37.64 17.19 8.18
C ALA A 213 38.06 15.76 8.61
N SER A 214 37.70 14.72 7.83
CA SER A 214 38.11 13.35 8.10
C SER A 214 39.64 13.14 7.96
N LYS A 215 40.25 13.78 6.97
CA LYS A 215 41.70 13.73 6.74
C LYS A 215 42.51 14.46 7.82
N MET A 216 41.95 15.56 8.36
CA MET A 216 42.52 16.32 9.45
C MET A 216 42.43 15.56 10.79
N LEU A 217 41.32 14.87 11.04
CA LEU A 217 41.11 13.99 12.20
C LEU A 217 42.05 12.77 12.20
N PHE A 218 42.30 12.21 11.01
CA PHE A 218 43.22 11.09 10.84
C PHE A 218 44.71 11.49 11.05
N LYS A 219 45.05 12.74 10.67
CA LYS A 219 46.39 13.30 10.84
C LYS A 219 46.74 13.68 12.27
N MET A 220 45.74 13.94 13.14
CA MET A 220 45.94 14.48 14.49
C MET A 220 46.12 13.40 15.58
N GLY A 221 46.10 12.09 15.27
CA GLY A 221 46.54 11.00 16.14
C GLY A 221 45.95 10.96 17.56
N VAL A 222 44.73 11.49 17.78
CA VAL A 222 44.17 11.71 19.10
C VAL A 222 43.18 10.59 19.48
N LEU A 223 43.71 9.59 20.14
CA LEU A 223 42.98 8.48 20.76
C LEU A 223 42.73 8.80 22.24
N ASN A 224 41.59 9.44 22.57
CA ASN A 224 41.01 9.41 23.91
C ASN A 224 39.50 9.72 23.83
N GLU A 225 38.66 8.90 24.48
CA GLU A 225 37.18 8.91 24.30
C GLU A 225 36.51 10.24 24.64
N ASP A 226 36.97 10.93 25.65
CA ASP A 226 36.38 12.22 26.09
C ASP A 226 36.70 13.38 25.12
N ARG A 227 37.89 13.37 24.55
CA ARG A 227 38.28 14.31 23.49
C ARG A 227 37.57 14.04 22.17
N ARG A 228 37.25 12.76 21.88
CA ARG A 228 36.43 12.35 20.73
C ARG A 228 35.02 12.93 20.84
N LYS A 229 34.37 12.88 22.01
CA LYS A 229 33.06 13.50 22.26
C LYS A 229 33.08 15.04 22.14
N ALA A 230 34.13 15.67 22.62
CA ALA A 230 34.34 17.11 22.50
C ALA A 230 34.62 17.53 21.03
N LEU A 231 35.39 16.73 20.29
CA LEU A 231 35.66 16.99 18.87
C LEU A 231 34.44 16.81 17.98
N ILE A 232 33.58 15.85 18.29
CA ILE A 232 32.30 15.65 17.56
C ILE A 232 31.39 16.88 17.84
N ARG A 233 31.31 17.37 19.05
CA ARG A 233 30.57 18.60 19.40
C ARG A 233 31.14 19.84 18.70
N PHE A 234 32.47 20.00 18.72
CA PHE A 234 33.16 21.11 18.07
C PHE A 234 33.08 21.05 16.54
N SER A 235 33.19 19.85 15.94
CA SER A 235 32.98 19.65 14.52
C SER A 235 31.53 19.98 14.08
N ASN A 236 30.55 19.67 14.91
CA ASN A 236 29.15 20.03 14.63
C ASN A 236 28.91 21.55 14.78
N SER A 237 29.56 22.20 15.77
CA SER A 237 29.47 23.66 15.93
C SER A 237 30.19 24.43 14.81
N LEU A 238 31.36 23.96 14.37
CA LEU A 238 32.06 24.53 13.19
C LEU A 238 31.34 24.31 11.88
N LYS A 239 30.63 23.16 11.74
CA LYS A 239 29.77 22.90 10.58
C LYS A 239 28.58 23.86 10.50
N SER A 240 27.95 24.19 11.64
CA SER A 240 26.85 25.14 11.72
C SER A 240 27.30 26.59 11.43
N MET A 241 28.54 26.94 11.75
CA MET A 241 29.11 28.25 11.45
C MET A 241 29.65 28.39 10.01
N ALA A 242 30.10 27.28 9.39
CA ALA A 242 30.64 27.29 8.02
C ALA A 242 29.62 26.98 6.93
N ALA A 243 28.48 26.36 7.28
CA ALA A 243 27.38 26.10 6.37
C ALA A 243 26.24 27.08 6.67
N GLN A 244 26.05 28.06 5.83
CA GLN A 244 24.90 28.99 5.87
C GLN A 244 23.53 28.30 5.65
N GLN A 245 23.45 26.97 5.66
CA GLN A 245 22.22 26.18 5.55
C GLN A 245 22.26 25.01 6.53
N GLN A 246 21.55 25.13 7.65
CA GLN A 246 21.13 23.98 8.46
C GLN A 246 20.24 23.10 7.58
N ASN A 247 20.46 21.77 7.61
CA ASN A 247 19.49 20.89 6.99
C ASN A 247 18.19 20.87 7.82
N ILE A 248 17.07 20.52 7.18
CA ILE A 248 15.73 20.54 7.80
C ILE A 248 15.69 19.72 9.11
N PHE A 249 16.42 18.61 9.20
CA PHE A 249 16.43 17.73 10.36
C PHE A 249 17.19 18.37 11.54
N GLU A 250 18.32 19.01 11.28
CA GLU A 250 19.08 19.74 12.29
C GLU A 250 18.31 20.98 12.75
N GLY A 251 17.57 21.64 11.84
CA GLY A 251 16.64 22.71 12.17
C GLY A 251 15.51 22.27 13.10
N MET A 252 15.10 21.01 13.02
CA MET A 252 14.16 20.36 13.95
C MET A 252 14.84 19.78 15.20
N ASN A 253 16.12 20.10 15.48
CA ASN A 253 16.89 19.57 16.61
C ASN A 253 17.06 18.03 16.61
N ILE A 254 17.07 17.40 15.44
CA ILE A 254 17.35 16.00 15.24
C ILE A 254 18.78 15.86 14.70
N ARG A 255 19.61 15.02 15.31
CA ARG A 255 20.98 14.80 14.85
C ARG A 255 21.00 14.08 13.52
N TYR A 256 21.69 14.63 12.55
CA TYR A 256 21.78 14.09 11.20
C TYR A 256 23.17 13.50 10.94
N PHE A 257 23.20 12.26 10.40
CA PHE A 257 24.40 11.55 9.96
C PHE A 257 24.21 11.11 8.51
N GLY A 258 25.13 11.45 7.66
CA GLY A 258 25.08 11.02 6.24
C GLY A 258 25.21 12.19 5.26
N PRO A 259 24.88 11.99 3.96
CA PRO A 259 24.55 10.68 3.38
C PRO A 259 25.77 9.74 3.35
N ILE A 260 25.55 8.44 3.53
CA ILE A 260 26.57 7.40 3.45
C ILE A 260 26.16 6.29 2.48
N ASN A 261 27.15 5.56 1.94
CA ASN A 261 26.88 4.42 1.09
C ASN A 261 26.20 3.29 1.88
N GLY A 262 24.95 2.97 1.52
CA GLY A 262 24.15 1.92 2.15
C GLY A 262 24.55 0.49 1.75
N HIS A 263 25.47 0.32 0.78
CA HIS A 263 25.95 -0.99 0.31
C HIS A 263 27.33 -1.40 0.86
N ASP A 264 27.89 -0.63 1.80
CA ASP A 264 29.09 -1.01 2.52
C ASP A 264 28.72 -1.53 3.92
N VAL A 265 28.42 -2.82 4.02
CA VAL A 265 27.96 -3.47 5.25
C VAL A 265 28.93 -3.33 6.41
N LYS A 266 30.26 -3.36 6.16
CA LYS A 266 31.27 -3.19 7.20
C LYS A 266 31.25 -1.78 7.79
N ASN A 267 31.20 -0.78 6.91
CA ASN A 267 31.11 0.61 7.32
C ASN A 267 29.77 0.91 8.00
N LEU A 268 28.65 0.33 7.52
CA LEU A 268 27.34 0.43 8.17
C LEU A 268 27.36 -0.13 9.59
N ALA A 269 27.87 -1.34 9.78
CA ALA A 269 27.98 -1.97 11.10
C ALA A 269 28.83 -1.13 12.05
N ARG A 270 29.95 -0.54 11.57
CA ARG A 270 30.78 0.37 12.36
C ARG A 270 30.01 1.63 12.77
N ILE A 271 29.37 2.31 11.81
CA ILE A 271 28.63 3.56 12.09
C ILE A 271 27.47 3.30 13.03
N LEU A 272 26.69 2.24 12.83
CA LEU A 272 25.59 1.87 13.70
C LEU A 272 26.06 1.64 15.14
N ARG A 273 27.20 0.97 15.36
CA ARG A 273 27.81 0.84 16.70
C ARG A 273 28.20 2.18 17.28
N ASP A 274 28.81 3.07 16.47
CA ASP A 274 29.28 4.38 16.92
C ASP A 274 28.13 5.32 17.36
N ILE A 275 26.95 5.21 16.70
CA ILE A 275 25.80 6.07 16.98
C ILE A 275 24.77 5.44 17.92
N LYS A 276 24.85 4.12 18.16
CA LYS A 276 23.86 3.35 18.93
C LYS A 276 23.52 4.00 20.26
N ASP A 277 24.53 4.35 21.05
CA ASP A 277 24.38 4.84 22.42
C ASP A 277 24.31 6.38 22.53
N LEU A 278 24.29 7.09 21.40
CA LEU A 278 24.09 8.53 21.40
C LEU A 278 22.67 8.88 21.82
N LYS A 279 22.53 9.76 22.80
CA LYS A 279 21.22 10.19 23.34
C LYS A 279 20.49 11.13 22.38
N GLY A 280 19.16 11.08 22.42
CA GLY A 280 18.27 11.93 21.65
C GLY A 280 17.99 11.38 20.24
N PRO A 281 17.02 11.97 19.52
CA PRO A 281 16.62 11.52 18.19
C PRO A 281 17.74 11.74 17.16
N LYS A 282 17.90 10.78 16.25
CA LYS A 282 18.95 10.77 15.23
C LYS A 282 18.41 10.26 13.93
N ILE A 283 18.92 10.81 12.83
CA ILE A 283 18.70 10.30 11.47
C ILE A 283 20.04 9.83 10.90
N LEU A 284 20.04 8.61 10.38
CA LEU A 284 21.10 8.07 9.54
C LEU A 284 20.60 8.02 8.11
N HIS A 285 21.12 8.89 7.26
CA HIS A 285 20.76 8.97 5.85
C HIS A 285 21.66 8.05 5.03
N LEU A 286 21.06 7.05 4.39
CA LEU A 286 21.72 6.08 3.53
C LEU A 286 21.39 6.35 2.08
N HIS A 287 22.39 6.35 1.21
CA HIS A 287 22.19 6.28 -0.22
C HIS A 287 22.29 4.82 -0.67
N THR A 288 21.22 4.30 -1.28
CA THR A 288 21.15 2.92 -1.78
C THR A 288 20.71 2.88 -3.25
N VAL A 289 20.81 1.70 -3.85
CA VAL A 289 20.35 1.43 -5.22
C VAL A 289 19.24 0.39 -5.15
N LYS A 290 18.05 0.76 -5.58
CA LYS A 290 16.91 -0.17 -5.69
C LYS A 290 17.23 -1.23 -6.75
N GLY A 291 17.09 -2.51 -6.40
CA GLY A 291 17.48 -3.63 -7.28
C GLY A 291 18.95 -4.02 -7.24
N LYS A 292 19.73 -3.53 -6.26
CA LYS A 292 21.18 -3.74 -6.14
C LYS A 292 21.61 -5.20 -6.32
N GLY A 293 22.57 -5.42 -7.22
CA GLY A 293 23.15 -6.73 -7.51
C GLY A 293 22.34 -7.58 -8.50
N PHE A 294 21.30 -6.98 -9.13
CA PHE A 294 20.59 -7.58 -10.25
C PHE A 294 20.40 -6.54 -11.36
N GLU A 295 21.23 -6.63 -12.40
CA GLU A 295 21.35 -5.57 -13.43
C GLU A 295 20.02 -5.13 -14.06
N PRO A 296 19.08 -6.05 -14.43
CA PRO A 296 17.79 -5.62 -14.97
C PRO A 296 16.98 -4.74 -13.99
N ALA A 297 17.05 -5.03 -12.69
CA ALA A 297 16.35 -4.27 -11.67
C ALA A 297 17.02 -2.93 -11.34
N GLU A 298 18.35 -2.84 -11.46
CA GLU A 298 19.06 -1.56 -11.33
C GLU A 298 18.75 -0.62 -12.51
N LYS A 299 18.53 -1.17 -13.72
CA LYS A 299 18.19 -0.39 -14.93
C LYS A 299 16.75 0.12 -14.93
N ASP A 300 15.79 -0.71 -14.50
CA ASP A 300 14.36 -0.36 -14.46
C ASP A 300 13.71 -0.77 -13.13
N PRO A 301 14.00 -0.05 -12.05
CA PRO A 301 13.50 -0.40 -10.71
C PRO A 301 11.98 -0.27 -10.56
N GLY A 302 11.28 0.38 -11.49
CA GLY A 302 9.82 0.48 -11.53
C GLY A 302 9.19 -0.86 -11.91
N ILE A 303 9.55 -1.39 -13.08
CA ILE A 303 9.09 -2.72 -13.54
C ILE A 303 9.47 -3.80 -12.54
N TRP A 304 10.69 -3.71 -11.99
CA TRP A 304 11.22 -4.68 -11.02
C TRP A 304 10.77 -4.44 -9.57
N HIS A 305 9.84 -3.53 -9.34
CA HIS A 305 9.21 -3.43 -8.02
C HIS A 305 8.45 -4.72 -7.66
N ALA A 306 7.65 -5.25 -8.62
CA ALA A 306 6.94 -6.53 -8.52
C ALA A 306 6.90 -7.20 -9.91
N PRO A 307 8.00 -7.84 -10.36
CA PRO A 307 8.20 -8.20 -11.77
C PRO A 307 7.35 -9.37 -12.29
N GLY A 308 6.67 -10.10 -11.41
CA GLY A 308 6.11 -11.42 -11.74
C GLY A 308 7.19 -12.50 -11.71
N ARG A 309 6.96 -13.62 -12.41
CA ARG A 309 7.98 -14.68 -12.58
C ARG A 309 9.01 -14.27 -13.61
N PHE A 310 10.24 -14.68 -13.40
CA PHE A 310 11.35 -14.38 -14.30
C PHE A 310 12.46 -15.44 -14.20
N ASP A 311 13.30 -15.50 -15.19
CA ASP A 311 14.52 -16.31 -15.18
C ASP A 311 15.59 -15.58 -14.31
N PRO A 312 16.11 -16.22 -13.25
CA PRO A 312 17.05 -15.57 -12.34
C PRO A 312 18.44 -15.30 -12.94
N GLU A 313 18.82 -15.97 -14.05
CA GLU A 313 20.11 -15.78 -14.70
C GLU A 313 20.05 -14.69 -15.77
N THR A 314 19.01 -14.73 -16.61
CA THR A 314 18.87 -13.80 -17.75
C THR A 314 18.09 -12.55 -17.41
N GLY A 315 17.21 -12.60 -16.39
CA GLY A 315 16.26 -11.54 -16.08
C GLY A 315 15.08 -11.49 -17.06
N GLU A 316 14.90 -12.50 -17.92
CA GLU A 316 13.76 -12.55 -18.82
C GLU A 316 12.48 -12.83 -18.03
N ARG A 317 11.49 -11.95 -18.18
CA ARG A 317 10.20 -12.07 -17.48
C ARG A 317 9.30 -13.07 -18.21
N ILE A 318 8.75 -14.01 -17.44
CA ILE A 318 7.79 -15.00 -17.96
C ILE A 318 6.42 -14.33 -18.05
N THR A 319 6.03 -13.94 -19.25
CA THR A 319 4.75 -13.30 -19.53
C THR A 319 3.77 -14.29 -20.16
N THR A 320 2.49 -14.19 -19.77
CA THR A 320 1.42 -14.95 -20.40
C THR A 320 0.75 -14.06 -21.45
N ASP A 321 0.43 -14.60 -22.62
CA ASP A 321 -0.41 -13.89 -23.60
C ASP A 321 -1.79 -13.64 -23.00
N THR A 322 -2.18 -12.37 -22.96
CA THR A 322 -3.45 -11.92 -22.40
C THR A 322 -4.31 -11.17 -23.40
N SER A 323 -3.97 -11.23 -24.69
CA SER A 323 -4.65 -10.48 -25.76
C SER A 323 -6.14 -10.83 -25.91
N ASN A 324 -6.51 -12.07 -25.60
CA ASN A 324 -7.89 -12.57 -25.67
C ASN A 324 -8.62 -12.58 -24.32
N LEU A 325 -8.03 -11.97 -23.29
CA LEU A 325 -8.65 -11.89 -21.97
C LEU A 325 -9.29 -10.49 -21.77
N PRO A 326 -10.35 -10.39 -20.94
CA PRO A 326 -10.87 -9.10 -20.52
C PRO A 326 -9.77 -8.18 -19.97
N PRO A 327 -9.86 -6.86 -20.14
CA PRO A 327 -8.87 -5.93 -19.62
C PRO A 327 -8.82 -5.90 -18.08
N LEU A 328 -7.74 -5.37 -17.54
CA LEU A 328 -7.71 -5.00 -16.13
C LEU A 328 -8.61 -3.78 -15.90
N TYR A 329 -9.34 -3.73 -14.80
CA TYR A 329 -10.19 -2.57 -14.46
C TYR A 329 -9.40 -1.26 -14.45
N GLN A 330 -8.16 -1.25 -13.95
CA GLN A 330 -7.29 -0.07 -14.02
C GLN A 330 -6.99 0.38 -15.46
N THR A 331 -6.90 -0.54 -16.42
CA THR A 331 -6.71 -0.20 -17.83
C THR A 331 -7.98 0.45 -18.41
N VAL A 332 -9.15 -0.12 -18.10
CA VAL A 332 -10.44 0.48 -18.46
C VAL A 332 -10.56 1.91 -17.92
N PHE A 333 -10.21 2.11 -16.63
CA PHE A 333 -10.16 3.43 -16.02
C PHE A 333 -9.23 4.38 -16.79
N GLY A 334 -7.97 4.00 -16.99
CA GLY A 334 -6.96 4.88 -17.59
C GLY A 334 -7.29 5.26 -19.04
N GLU A 335 -7.70 4.31 -19.89
CA GLU A 335 -8.11 4.59 -21.26
C GLU A 335 -9.40 5.43 -21.34
N THR A 336 -10.37 5.15 -20.48
CA THR A 336 -11.61 5.94 -20.41
C THR A 336 -11.31 7.36 -19.92
N LEU A 337 -10.42 7.54 -18.95
CA LEU A 337 -10.04 8.87 -18.47
C LEU A 337 -9.39 9.71 -19.57
N VAL A 338 -8.51 9.13 -20.39
CA VAL A 338 -7.93 9.82 -21.56
C VAL A 338 -9.03 10.23 -22.53
N GLU A 339 -9.92 9.33 -22.91
CA GLU A 339 -11.02 9.63 -23.83
C GLU A 339 -11.95 10.75 -23.31
N LEU A 340 -12.27 10.74 -22.02
CA LEU A 340 -13.07 11.80 -21.40
C LEU A 340 -12.32 13.13 -21.38
N ALA A 341 -11.02 13.10 -21.08
CA ALA A 341 -10.18 14.29 -21.04
C ALA A 341 -9.98 14.94 -22.41
N GLU A 342 -9.96 14.16 -23.50
CA GLU A 342 -9.95 14.68 -24.86
C GLU A 342 -11.21 15.50 -25.19
N LYS A 343 -12.36 15.08 -24.64
CA LYS A 343 -13.66 15.72 -24.87
C LYS A 343 -13.96 16.85 -23.89
N ASN A 344 -13.39 16.82 -22.68
CA ASN A 344 -13.63 17.80 -21.62
C ASN A 344 -12.31 18.38 -21.10
N PRO A 345 -11.96 19.64 -21.47
CA PRO A 345 -10.70 20.27 -21.05
C PRO A 345 -10.61 20.55 -19.55
N LYS A 346 -11.70 20.46 -18.80
CA LYS A 346 -11.72 20.65 -17.35
C LYS A 346 -11.23 19.41 -16.57
N ILE A 347 -11.22 18.22 -17.19
CA ILE A 347 -10.81 16.98 -16.52
C ILE A 347 -9.32 17.03 -16.24
N VAL A 348 -8.96 16.73 -14.99
CA VAL A 348 -7.59 16.52 -14.52
C VAL A 348 -7.52 15.22 -13.70
N GLY A 349 -6.38 14.55 -13.75
CA GLY A 349 -6.11 13.33 -13.00
C GLY A 349 -5.21 13.61 -11.80
N VAL A 350 -5.51 13.02 -10.64
CA VAL A 350 -4.69 13.10 -9.43
C VAL A 350 -4.47 11.71 -8.86
N THR A 351 -3.24 11.38 -8.49
CA THR A 351 -2.93 10.11 -7.80
C THR A 351 -1.80 10.30 -6.79
N PRO A 352 -1.87 9.67 -5.60
CA PRO A 352 -0.79 9.66 -4.63
C PRO A 352 0.18 8.49 -4.87
N ALA A 353 1.25 8.74 -5.65
CA ALA A 353 2.38 7.83 -5.92
C ALA A 353 2.03 6.51 -6.63
N MET A 354 0.88 6.46 -7.35
CA MET A 354 0.42 5.23 -8.01
C MET A 354 0.15 5.40 -9.51
N PRO A 355 0.93 6.17 -10.29
CA PRO A 355 0.60 6.46 -11.69
C PRO A 355 0.49 5.20 -12.55
N THR A 356 1.41 4.26 -12.45
CA THR A 356 1.35 2.98 -13.19
C THR A 356 0.35 2.01 -12.58
N GLY A 357 0.24 1.98 -11.27
CA GLY A 357 -0.66 1.09 -10.53
C GLY A 357 -2.14 1.32 -10.82
N CYS A 358 -2.56 2.56 -11.06
CA CYS A 358 -3.93 2.91 -11.43
C CYS A 358 -4.09 3.35 -12.89
N SER A 359 -3.08 3.17 -13.73
CA SER A 359 -3.06 3.59 -15.15
C SER A 359 -3.21 5.10 -15.39
N MET A 360 -2.96 5.95 -14.40
CA MET A 360 -2.89 7.40 -14.56
C MET A 360 -1.74 7.83 -15.49
N ASN A 361 -0.70 6.99 -15.61
CA ASN A 361 0.41 7.18 -16.53
C ASN A 361 -0.04 7.34 -17.99
N LEU A 362 -1.21 6.83 -18.39
CA LEU A 362 -1.78 7.03 -19.73
C LEU A 362 -2.16 8.49 -19.93
N LEU A 363 -2.82 9.12 -18.96
CA LEU A 363 -3.12 10.55 -19.02
C LEU A 363 -1.86 11.40 -18.90
N MET A 364 -0.91 11.03 -18.03
CA MET A 364 0.40 11.72 -17.91
C MET A 364 1.18 11.72 -19.23
N LYS A 365 1.06 10.64 -20.01
CA LYS A 365 1.72 10.53 -21.32
C LYS A 365 1.03 11.37 -22.40
N SER A 366 -0.30 11.37 -22.44
CA SER A 366 -1.09 12.06 -23.46
C SER A 366 -1.29 13.55 -23.17
N MET A 367 -1.45 13.89 -21.88
CA MET A 367 -1.75 15.25 -21.40
C MET A 367 -0.99 15.54 -20.10
N PRO A 368 0.34 15.72 -20.13
CA PRO A 368 1.19 15.83 -18.94
C PRO A 368 0.80 16.98 -18.00
N ASP A 369 0.30 18.09 -18.53
CA ASP A 369 -0.13 19.25 -17.73
C ASP A 369 -1.46 19.04 -17.00
N ARG A 370 -2.14 17.90 -17.23
CA ARG A 370 -3.45 17.60 -16.68
C ARG A 370 -3.46 16.37 -15.76
N ALA A 371 -2.29 15.84 -15.42
CA ALA A 371 -2.17 14.69 -14.53
C ALA A 371 -1.10 14.93 -13.47
N PHE A 372 -1.45 14.71 -12.21
CA PHE A 372 -0.65 15.07 -11.05
C PHE A 372 -0.37 13.85 -10.18
N ASP A 373 0.91 13.51 -10.01
CA ASP A 373 1.35 12.64 -8.93
C ASP A 373 1.79 13.53 -7.76
N VAL A 374 1.14 13.36 -6.61
CA VAL A 374 1.38 14.19 -5.42
C VAL A 374 2.27 13.50 -4.37
N GLY A 375 2.89 12.37 -4.71
CA GLY A 375 3.65 11.54 -3.78
C GLY A 375 2.73 10.72 -2.87
N ILE A 376 3.30 10.04 -1.86
CA ILE A 376 2.50 9.23 -0.93
C ILE A 376 1.81 10.18 0.08
N ALA A 377 0.71 10.80 -0.36
CA ALA A 377 0.02 11.86 0.38
C ALA A 377 -1.49 11.88 0.05
N GLU A 378 -2.21 10.87 0.51
CA GLU A 378 -3.62 10.63 0.16
C GLU A 378 -4.55 11.77 0.62
N GLY A 379 -4.36 12.26 1.85
CA GLY A 379 -5.11 13.42 2.35
C GLY A 379 -4.88 14.67 1.51
N HIS A 380 -3.62 14.93 1.12
CA HIS A 380 -3.28 16.03 0.22
C HIS A 380 -3.94 15.84 -1.16
N ALA A 381 -3.92 14.62 -1.71
CA ALA A 381 -4.56 14.32 -2.99
C ALA A 381 -6.05 14.68 -2.99
N ALA A 382 -6.78 14.34 -1.93
CA ALA A 382 -8.19 14.66 -1.76
C ALA A 382 -8.42 16.18 -1.64
N THR A 383 -7.73 16.86 -0.72
CA THR A 383 -7.86 18.31 -0.51
C THR A 383 -7.42 19.12 -1.75
N PHE A 384 -6.32 18.70 -2.41
CA PHE A 384 -5.83 19.32 -3.66
C PHE A 384 -6.87 19.20 -4.78
N SER A 385 -7.50 18.03 -4.92
CA SER A 385 -8.60 17.82 -5.85
C SER A 385 -9.80 18.71 -5.52
N GLY A 386 -10.15 18.86 -4.24
CA GLY A 386 -11.19 19.79 -3.78
C GLY A 386 -10.86 21.24 -4.18
N GLY A 387 -9.61 21.68 -3.99
CA GLY A 387 -9.15 23.00 -4.40
C GLY A 387 -9.29 23.23 -5.91
N MET A 388 -8.87 22.28 -6.74
CA MET A 388 -9.05 22.39 -8.20
C MET A 388 -10.52 22.38 -8.62
N ALA A 389 -11.35 21.58 -7.99
CA ALA A 389 -12.80 21.56 -8.26
C ALA A 389 -13.46 22.90 -7.90
N LYS A 390 -13.02 23.55 -6.81
CA LYS A 390 -13.48 24.89 -6.41
C LYS A 390 -13.20 25.95 -7.46
N GLU A 391 -12.09 25.80 -8.19
CA GLU A 391 -11.69 26.69 -9.30
C GLU A 391 -12.25 26.23 -10.67
N GLY A 392 -13.19 25.29 -10.68
CA GLY A 392 -13.97 24.91 -11.87
C GLY A 392 -13.34 23.80 -12.71
N MET A 393 -12.32 23.10 -12.21
CA MET A 393 -11.81 21.88 -12.83
C MET A 393 -12.68 20.67 -12.44
N GLN A 394 -12.49 19.56 -13.16
CA GLN A 394 -13.17 18.27 -12.91
C GLN A 394 -12.14 17.20 -12.54
N PRO A 395 -11.73 17.10 -11.27
CA PRO A 395 -10.70 16.15 -10.87
C PRO A 395 -11.22 14.72 -10.81
N PHE A 396 -10.44 13.79 -11.38
CA PHE A 396 -10.52 12.36 -11.13
C PHE A 396 -9.37 11.99 -10.20
N CYS A 397 -9.69 11.80 -8.91
CA CYS A 397 -8.72 11.46 -7.87
C CYS A 397 -8.74 9.94 -7.67
N ASN A 398 -7.68 9.26 -8.16
CA ASN A 398 -7.57 7.81 -8.07
C ASN A 398 -6.65 7.40 -6.91
N ILE A 399 -7.23 6.73 -5.92
CA ILE A 399 -6.55 6.22 -4.73
C ILE A 399 -7.00 4.78 -4.49
N TYR A 400 -6.09 3.88 -4.08
CA TYR A 400 -6.51 2.53 -3.69
C TYR A 400 -7.48 2.58 -2.52
N SER A 401 -8.51 1.75 -2.54
CA SER A 401 -9.58 1.76 -1.54
C SER A 401 -9.05 1.68 -0.10
N SER A 402 -8.09 0.79 0.18
CA SER A 402 -7.46 0.69 1.50
C SER A 402 -6.65 1.92 1.90
N PHE A 403 -6.05 2.66 0.95
CA PHE A 403 -5.28 3.88 1.21
C PHE A 403 -6.17 5.12 1.34
N MET A 404 -7.35 5.10 0.71
CA MET A 404 -8.36 6.17 0.85
C MET A 404 -8.79 6.38 2.31
N GLN A 405 -8.65 5.39 3.18
CA GLN A 405 -8.90 5.52 4.63
C GLN A 405 -8.13 6.68 5.26
N ARG A 406 -6.94 7.03 4.74
CA ARG A 406 -6.13 8.18 5.20
C ARG A 406 -6.69 9.54 4.81
N ALA A 407 -7.54 9.58 3.79
CA ALA A 407 -8.17 10.79 3.29
C ALA A 407 -9.65 10.93 3.73
N TYR A 408 -10.12 10.09 4.66
CA TYR A 408 -11.53 10.05 5.06
C TYR A 408 -12.02 11.40 5.56
N ASP A 409 -11.29 12.04 6.46
CA ASP A 409 -11.61 13.39 6.95
C ASP A 409 -11.62 14.43 5.82
N ASN A 410 -10.61 14.37 4.93
CA ASN A 410 -10.50 15.30 3.79
C ASN A 410 -11.69 15.15 2.82
N VAL A 411 -12.20 13.93 2.62
CA VAL A 411 -13.41 13.71 1.81
C VAL A 411 -14.63 14.33 2.48
N ILE A 412 -14.78 14.18 3.78
CA ILE A 412 -15.92 14.77 4.52
C ILE A 412 -15.86 16.29 4.50
N HIS A 413 -14.74 16.85 4.97
CA HIS A 413 -14.62 18.30 5.23
C HIS A 413 -14.33 19.10 3.96
N ASP A 414 -13.38 18.65 3.11
CA ASP A 414 -12.87 19.45 2.02
C ASP A 414 -13.61 19.21 0.68
N ILE A 415 -14.41 18.13 0.60
CA ILE A 415 -15.11 17.76 -0.63
C ILE A 415 -16.62 17.68 -0.42
N ALA A 416 -17.12 16.76 0.44
CA ALA A 416 -18.53 16.47 0.55
C ALA A 416 -19.34 17.61 1.22
N LEU A 417 -18.79 18.21 2.28
CA LEU A 417 -19.40 19.37 2.95
C LEU A 417 -19.59 20.54 1.98
N LEU A 418 -18.65 20.74 1.08
CA LEU A 418 -18.65 21.81 0.08
C LEU A 418 -19.35 21.42 -1.23
N ARG A 419 -19.82 20.18 -1.37
CA ARG A 419 -20.45 19.62 -2.58
C ARG A 419 -19.60 19.79 -3.85
N LEU A 420 -18.28 19.68 -3.72
CA LEU A 420 -17.36 19.89 -4.84
C LEU A 420 -17.40 18.70 -5.82
N PRO A 421 -17.41 18.93 -7.14
CA PRO A 421 -17.53 17.88 -8.14
C PRO A 421 -16.20 17.11 -8.34
N VAL A 422 -15.73 16.45 -7.31
CA VAL A 422 -14.56 15.55 -7.36
C VAL A 422 -15.03 14.13 -7.60
N VAL A 423 -14.43 13.44 -8.60
CA VAL A 423 -14.65 12.02 -8.84
C VAL A 423 -13.57 11.24 -8.10
N LEU A 424 -13.96 10.54 -7.04
CA LEU A 424 -13.10 9.69 -6.23
C LEU A 424 -13.12 8.26 -6.80
N CYS A 425 -12.06 7.86 -7.48
CA CYS A 425 -11.93 6.53 -8.06
C CYS A 425 -11.17 5.63 -7.09
N LEU A 426 -11.88 4.66 -6.49
CA LEU A 426 -11.33 3.72 -5.52
C LEU A 426 -10.92 2.45 -6.24
N ASP A 427 -9.67 2.39 -6.64
CA ASP A 427 -9.06 1.19 -7.22
C ASP A 427 -8.77 0.16 -6.13
N ARG A 428 -8.75 -1.13 -6.43
CA ARG A 428 -8.54 -2.22 -5.47
C ARG A 428 -9.60 -2.29 -4.37
N ALA A 429 -10.87 -2.05 -4.71
CA ALA A 429 -11.98 -2.29 -3.81
C ALA A 429 -12.22 -3.80 -3.60
N GLY A 430 -12.75 -4.18 -2.45
CA GLY A 430 -12.98 -5.57 -2.09
C GLY A 430 -11.71 -6.32 -1.66
N LEU A 431 -11.74 -7.64 -1.75
CA LEU A 431 -10.61 -8.51 -1.46
C LEU A 431 -9.61 -8.47 -2.62
N VAL A 432 -8.34 -8.12 -2.32
CA VAL A 432 -7.33 -7.85 -3.36
C VAL A 432 -6.25 -8.94 -3.49
N GLY A 433 -6.25 -9.94 -2.61
CA GLY A 433 -5.41 -11.12 -2.80
C GLY A 433 -4.14 -11.13 -1.95
N GLU A 434 -2.99 -11.28 -2.60
CA GLU A 434 -1.73 -11.72 -1.98
C GLU A 434 -1.10 -10.70 -1.02
N ASP A 435 -1.50 -9.44 -1.04
CA ASP A 435 -1.01 -8.40 -0.12
C ASP A 435 -1.78 -8.37 1.22
N GLY A 436 -2.88 -9.12 1.31
CA GLY A 436 -3.58 -9.42 2.54
C GLY A 436 -4.30 -8.24 3.21
N PRO A 437 -4.52 -8.32 4.52
CA PRO A 437 -5.44 -7.44 5.27
C PRO A 437 -5.09 -5.96 5.20
N THR A 438 -3.84 -5.61 4.93
CA THR A 438 -3.39 -4.22 4.82
C THR A 438 -3.79 -3.56 3.49
N HIS A 439 -4.15 -4.37 2.48
CA HIS A 439 -4.50 -3.91 1.14
C HIS A 439 -5.94 -4.19 0.74
N HIS A 440 -6.69 -5.00 1.49
CA HIS A 440 -8.10 -5.25 1.21
C HIS A 440 -8.93 -3.96 1.32
N GLY A 441 -9.62 -3.60 0.24
CA GLY A 441 -10.49 -2.43 0.15
C GLY A 441 -11.94 -2.74 0.55
N VAL A 442 -12.14 -3.36 1.71
CA VAL A 442 -13.43 -3.93 2.12
C VAL A 442 -14.28 -2.98 2.97
N TYR A 443 -13.74 -1.84 3.41
CA TYR A 443 -14.43 -0.95 4.33
C TYR A 443 -15.08 0.27 3.66
N ASP A 444 -14.77 0.53 2.41
CA ASP A 444 -15.15 1.75 1.68
C ASP A 444 -16.66 1.98 1.60
N LEU A 445 -17.46 0.96 1.29
CA LEU A 445 -18.91 1.05 1.30
C LEU A 445 -19.43 1.48 2.67
N ALA A 446 -18.91 0.87 3.73
CA ALA A 446 -19.37 1.11 5.09
C ALA A 446 -19.01 2.51 5.60
N TYR A 447 -17.76 2.97 5.41
CA TYR A 447 -17.34 4.26 5.97
C TYR A 447 -17.78 5.45 5.12
N PHE A 448 -18.00 5.30 3.81
CA PHE A 448 -18.51 6.40 2.98
C PHE A 448 -20.04 6.56 3.04
N ARG A 449 -20.78 5.50 3.29
CA ARG A 449 -22.23 5.52 3.30
C ARG A 449 -22.86 6.61 4.17
N PRO A 450 -22.38 6.89 5.40
CA PRO A 450 -22.98 7.90 6.26
C PRO A 450 -22.70 9.34 5.82
N ILE A 451 -21.75 9.59 4.90
CA ILE A 451 -21.37 10.95 4.52
C ILE A 451 -22.46 11.61 3.67
N PRO A 452 -23.04 12.77 4.08
CA PRO A 452 -23.99 13.50 3.26
C PRO A 452 -23.43 13.99 1.93
N ASN A 453 -24.26 14.25 0.94
CA ASN A 453 -23.94 14.81 -0.37
C ASN A 453 -23.01 13.92 -1.25
N LEU A 454 -22.64 12.75 -0.81
CA LEU A 454 -21.74 11.86 -1.54
C LEU A 454 -22.54 10.84 -2.34
N THR A 455 -22.30 10.75 -3.64
CA THR A 455 -22.78 9.63 -4.48
C THR A 455 -21.80 8.48 -4.42
N ILE A 456 -22.27 7.24 -4.24
CA ILE A 456 -21.41 6.05 -4.11
C ILE A 456 -21.90 4.99 -5.07
N SER A 457 -21.03 4.56 -5.99
CA SER A 457 -21.33 3.58 -7.03
C SER A 457 -20.28 2.46 -7.10
N SER A 458 -20.68 1.31 -7.60
CA SER A 458 -19.81 0.18 -7.91
C SER A 458 -20.27 -0.47 -9.21
N PRO A 459 -19.48 -0.38 -10.30
CA PRO A 459 -19.81 -1.01 -11.57
C PRO A 459 -19.75 -2.54 -11.47
N MET A 460 -20.66 -3.23 -12.11
CA MET A 460 -20.66 -4.69 -12.18
C MET A 460 -19.68 -5.21 -13.25
N ASP A 461 -19.44 -4.43 -14.28
CA ASP A 461 -18.57 -4.75 -15.41
C ASP A 461 -17.87 -3.52 -15.98
N GLU A 462 -17.09 -3.71 -17.05
CA GLU A 462 -16.30 -2.66 -17.70
C GLU A 462 -17.18 -1.61 -18.39
N HIS A 463 -18.32 -2.00 -18.97
CA HIS A 463 -19.27 -1.05 -19.58
C HIS A 463 -19.84 -0.10 -18.52
N GLU A 464 -20.21 -0.65 -17.37
CA GLU A 464 -20.71 0.16 -16.26
C GLU A 464 -19.64 1.09 -15.70
N LEU A 465 -18.37 0.65 -15.57
CA LEU A 465 -17.29 1.53 -15.16
C LEU A 465 -17.13 2.72 -16.10
N ARG A 466 -17.13 2.46 -17.40
CA ARG A 466 -17.03 3.51 -18.42
C ARG A 466 -18.17 4.52 -18.33
N ARG A 467 -19.40 4.02 -18.23
CA ARG A 467 -20.60 4.87 -18.14
C ARG A 467 -20.69 5.65 -16.84
N LEU A 468 -20.29 5.05 -15.70
CA LEU A 468 -20.23 5.74 -14.43
C LEU A 468 -19.18 6.85 -14.43
N MET A 469 -17.99 6.62 -15.03
CA MET A 469 -16.98 7.67 -15.19
C MET A 469 -17.49 8.83 -16.07
N TYR A 470 -18.20 8.51 -17.15
CA TYR A 470 -18.84 9.53 -17.98
C TYR A 470 -19.91 10.31 -17.20
N THR A 471 -20.77 9.61 -16.47
CA THR A 471 -21.83 10.21 -15.67
C THR A 471 -21.29 11.14 -14.59
N ALA A 472 -20.25 10.71 -13.89
CA ALA A 472 -19.68 11.44 -12.76
C ALA A 472 -19.09 12.81 -13.14
N GLN A 473 -18.70 13.03 -14.39
CA GLN A 473 -18.15 14.30 -14.86
C GLN A 473 -19.22 15.26 -15.43
N LEU A 474 -20.47 14.83 -15.53
CA LEU A 474 -21.56 15.68 -16.00
C LEU A 474 -21.93 16.77 -14.96
N PRO A 475 -22.51 17.91 -15.38
CA PRO A 475 -22.92 18.96 -14.46
C PRO A 475 -23.86 18.44 -13.33
N ASP A 476 -23.76 19.06 -12.16
CA ASP A 476 -24.65 18.86 -11.01
C ASP A 476 -24.64 17.45 -10.39
N LYS A 477 -23.59 16.64 -10.66
CA LYS A 477 -23.46 15.30 -10.05
C LYS A 477 -22.82 15.34 -8.65
N GLY A 478 -22.19 16.47 -8.27
CA GLY A 478 -21.54 16.65 -6.97
C GLY A 478 -20.34 15.72 -6.77
N PRO A 479 -19.92 15.47 -5.53
CA PRO A 479 -18.85 14.52 -5.26
C PRO A 479 -19.33 13.07 -5.50
N PHE A 480 -18.50 12.32 -6.23
CA PHE A 480 -18.89 11.02 -6.78
C PHE A 480 -17.82 9.96 -6.53
N VAL A 481 -18.17 8.86 -5.87
CA VAL A 481 -17.30 7.71 -5.63
C VAL A 481 -17.61 6.60 -6.64
N ILE A 482 -16.58 6.10 -7.31
CA ILE A 482 -16.64 4.92 -8.17
C ILE A 482 -15.62 3.91 -7.63
N ARG A 483 -16.08 2.78 -7.08
CA ARG A 483 -15.22 1.73 -6.56
C ARG A 483 -15.18 0.54 -7.51
N TYR A 484 -13.99 0.01 -7.80
CA TYR A 484 -13.80 -1.15 -8.67
C TYR A 484 -12.63 -2.02 -8.20
N PRO A 485 -12.64 -3.34 -8.51
CA PRO A 485 -11.69 -4.29 -7.94
C PRO A 485 -10.32 -4.26 -8.63
N ARG A 486 -9.36 -4.91 -7.99
CA ARG A 486 -8.13 -5.37 -8.64
C ARG A 486 -8.44 -6.54 -9.57
N GLY A 487 -7.82 -6.58 -10.74
CA GLY A 487 -7.89 -7.71 -11.65
C GLY A 487 -8.61 -7.43 -12.94
N ARG A 488 -8.94 -8.51 -13.65
CA ARG A 488 -9.61 -8.44 -14.94
C ARG A 488 -11.12 -8.36 -14.75
N GLY A 489 -11.77 -7.71 -15.70
CA GLY A 489 -13.21 -7.73 -15.81
C GLY A 489 -13.74 -9.03 -16.45
N VAL A 490 -14.91 -8.94 -17.07
CA VAL A 490 -15.62 -10.07 -17.67
C VAL A 490 -15.87 -9.91 -19.19
N LEU A 491 -15.66 -8.70 -19.73
CA LEU A 491 -15.96 -8.34 -21.11
C LEU A 491 -14.68 -8.14 -21.92
N VAL A 492 -14.46 -8.95 -22.95
CA VAL A 492 -13.35 -8.74 -23.89
C VAL A 492 -13.62 -7.50 -24.74
N ASP A 493 -14.83 -7.36 -25.28
CA ASP A 493 -15.30 -6.16 -25.99
C ASP A 493 -15.90 -5.16 -24.99
N TRP A 494 -15.02 -4.48 -24.28
CA TRP A 494 -15.38 -3.58 -23.18
C TRP A 494 -15.63 -2.13 -23.59
N LYS A 495 -15.28 -1.72 -24.83
CA LYS A 495 -15.49 -0.36 -25.31
C LYS A 495 -16.92 -0.18 -25.77
N CYS A 496 -17.73 0.47 -24.97
CA CYS A 496 -19.11 0.83 -25.29
C CYS A 496 -19.24 2.36 -25.45
N PRO A 497 -20.33 2.86 -26.05
CA PRO A 497 -20.65 4.29 -26.05
C PRO A 497 -20.69 4.87 -24.64
N LEU A 498 -20.25 6.13 -24.54
CA LEU A 498 -20.32 6.92 -23.30
C LEU A 498 -21.76 7.41 -23.14
N GLU A 499 -22.50 6.79 -22.22
CA GLU A 499 -23.91 7.09 -21.95
C GLU A 499 -24.09 7.40 -20.46
N GLU A 500 -25.00 8.31 -20.17
CA GLU A 500 -25.35 8.65 -18.79
C GLU A 500 -26.10 7.50 -18.11
N VAL A 501 -25.66 7.16 -16.91
CA VAL A 501 -26.39 6.26 -16.00
C VAL A 501 -27.20 7.14 -15.04
N PRO A 502 -28.52 6.99 -14.95
CA PRO A 502 -29.32 7.73 -13.98
C PRO A 502 -28.86 7.44 -12.56
N VAL A 503 -28.42 8.50 -11.84
CA VAL A 503 -27.89 8.38 -10.48
C VAL A 503 -28.96 7.83 -9.54
N GLY A 504 -28.61 6.86 -8.72
CA GLY A 504 -29.52 6.19 -7.79
C GLY A 504 -30.49 5.20 -8.46
N LYS A 505 -30.19 4.76 -9.69
CA LYS A 505 -30.97 3.73 -10.39
C LYS A 505 -30.21 2.44 -10.55
N GLY A 506 -30.73 1.39 -9.91
CA GLY A 506 -30.31 0.01 -10.10
C GLY A 506 -30.85 -0.62 -11.38
N ARG A 507 -30.58 -1.91 -11.54
CA ARG A 507 -31.09 -2.74 -12.65
C ARG A 507 -31.74 -4.01 -12.11
N LYS A 508 -32.86 -4.39 -12.67
CA LYS A 508 -33.33 -5.76 -12.55
C LYS A 508 -32.70 -6.57 -13.67
N LEU A 509 -31.81 -7.48 -13.32
CA LEU A 509 -31.09 -8.35 -14.26
C LEU A 509 -31.92 -9.57 -14.62
N LYS A 510 -32.76 -10.05 -13.69
CA LYS A 510 -33.56 -11.25 -13.85
C LYS A 510 -34.83 -11.16 -12.99
N ASP A 511 -35.96 -11.63 -13.54
CA ASP A 511 -37.21 -11.81 -12.78
C ASP A 511 -37.17 -13.11 -11.97
N GLY A 512 -37.93 -13.13 -10.86
CA GLY A 512 -38.08 -14.31 -10.01
C GLY A 512 -39.27 -14.16 -9.05
N LYS A 513 -39.56 -15.22 -8.27
CA LYS A 513 -40.72 -15.25 -7.36
C LYS A 513 -40.40 -15.71 -5.94
N ASP A 514 -39.34 -16.49 -5.75
CA ASP A 514 -39.06 -17.14 -4.45
C ASP A 514 -38.08 -16.33 -3.61
N ILE A 515 -36.97 -15.90 -4.21
CA ILE A 515 -35.87 -15.20 -3.56
C ILE A 515 -35.51 -13.97 -4.37
N ALA A 516 -35.24 -12.83 -3.70
CA ALA A 516 -34.60 -11.67 -4.31
C ALA A 516 -33.10 -11.66 -3.94
N VAL A 517 -32.23 -11.74 -4.93
CA VAL A 517 -30.79 -11.52 -4.76
C VAL A 517 -30.46 -10.08 -5.14
N ILE A 518 -29.85 -9.34 -4.20
CA ILE A 518 -29.47 -7.93 -4.39
C ILE A 518 -27.95 -7.84 -4.32
N THR A 519 -27.32 -7.40 -5.40
CA THR A 519 -25.86 -7.30 -5.51
C THR A 519 -25.39 -5.89 -5.74
N ILE A 520 -24.11 -5.63 -5.47
CA ILE A 520 -23.43 -4.38 -5.83
C ILE A 520 -22.00 -4.69 -6.31
N GLY A 521 -21.68 -4.21 -7.51
CA GLY A 521 -20.36 -4.38 -8.12
C GLY A 521 -20.10 -5.78 -8.72
N PRO A 522 -18.84 -6.10 -9.05
CA PRO A 522 -18.50 -7.27 -9.87
C PRO A 522 -18.87 -8.63 -9.28
N ILE A 523 -19.06 -8.72 -7.94
CA ILE A 523 -19.53 -9.95 -7.28
C ILE A 523 -20.90 -10.38 -7.80
N GLY A 524 -21.67 -9.49 -8.42
CA GLY A 524 -22.92 -9.79 -9.08
C GLY A 524 -22.79 -10.80 -10.22
N ASN A 525 -21.63 -10.84 -10.92
CA ASN A 525 -21.37 -11.84 -11.94
C ASN A 525 -21.26 -13.25 -11.34
N THR A 526 -20.57 -13.39 -10.21
CA THR A 526 -20.49 -14.67 -9.46
C THR A 526 -21.87 -15.10 -8.95
N ALA A 527 -22.66 -14.13 -8.47
CA ALA A 527 -24.03 -14.40 -8.02
C ALA A 527 -24.93 -14.90 -9.16
N ALA A 528 -24.78 -14.37 -10.38
CA ALA A 528 -25.56 -14.81 -11.54
C ALA A 528 -25.34 -16.30 -11.84
N HIS A 529 -24.10 -16.79 -11.81
CA HIS A 529 -23.81 -18.22 -12.01
C HIS A 529 -24.41 -19.10 -10.91
N ALA A 530 -24.30 -18.66 -9.64
CA ALA A 530 -24.91 -19.38 -8.52
C ALA A 530 -26.45 -19.43 -8.61
N ILE A 531 -27.09 -18.35 -9.08
CA ILE A 531 -28.54 -18.28 -9.34
C ILE A 531 -28.94 -19.27 -10.43
N GLU A 532 -28.28 -19.24 -11.59
CA GLU A 532 -28.55 -20.15 -12.69
C GLU A 532 -28.46 -21.63 -12.25
N ARG A 533 -27.44 -21.95 -11.49
CA ARG A 533 -27.25 -23.28 -10.94
C ARG A 533 -28.37 -23.67 -9.93
N ALA A 534 -28.73 -22.78 -9.01
CA ALA A 534 -29.78 -23.04 -8.04
C ALA A 534 -31.15 -23.25 -8.70
N GLU A 535 -31.46 -22.51 -9.74
CA GLU A 535 -32.68 -22.71 -10.54
C GLU A 535 -32.67 -24.02 -11.29
N ALA A 536 -31.56 -24.36 -11.95
CA ALA A 536 -31.45 -25.59 -12.72
C ALA A 536 -31.54 -26.86 -11.85
N GLU A 537 -30.90 -26.84 -10.66
CA GLU A 537 -30.82 -28.01 -9.80
C GLU A 537 -31.99 -28.13 -8.80
N LYS A 538 -32.59 -27.03 -8.37
CA LYS A 538 -33.62 -26.99 -7.31
C LYS A 538 -34.97 -26.48 -7.79
N GLY A 539 -35.08 -25.96 -9.01
CA GLY A 539 -36.34 -25.44 -9.54
C GLY A 539 -36.78 -24.13 -8.87
N LEU A 540 -35.88 -23.42 -8.20
CA LEU A 540 -36.14 -22.10 -7.61
C LEU A 540 -36.37 -21.05 -8.69
N SER A 541 -37.10 -20.01 -8.36
CA SER A 541 -37.33 -18.84 -9.21
C SER A 541 -36.74 -17.61 -8.53
N ILE A 542 -35.53 -17.19 -8.95
CA ILE A 542 -34.71 -16.21 -8.23
C ILE A 542 -34.62 -14.92 -9.03
N ALA A 543 -35.07 -13.81 -8.44
CA ALA A 543 -34.86 -12.47 -8.98
C ALA A 543 -33.44 -11.98 -8.68
N HIS A 544 -32.80 -11.30 -9.66
CA HIS A 544 -31.49 -10.69 -9.47
C HIS A 544 -31.54 -9.20 -9.75
N TYR A 545 -31.11 -8.42 -8.77
CA TYR A 545 -31.04 -6.96 -8.83
C TYR A 545 -29.60 -6.50 -8.63
N ASP A 546 -29.10 -5.62 -9.50
CA ASP A 546 -27.84 -4.89 -9.35
C ASP A 546 -28.16 -3.46 -8.88
N LEU A 547 -27.76 -3.11 -7.67
CA LEU A 547 -28.02 -1.78 -7.11
C LEU A 547 -27.23 -0.69 -7.82
N ARG A 548 -26.07 -0.94 -8.42
CA ARG A 548 -25.16 0.06 -9.00
C ARG A 548 -24.71 1.14 -8.02
N PHE A 549 -25.68 1.68 -7.24
CA PHE A 549 -25.45 2.76 -6.28
C PHE A 549 -25.80 2.31 -4.85
N LEU A 550 -24.85 2.50 -3.95
CA LEU A 550 -25.12 2.41 -2.53
C LEU A 550 -25.77 3.69 -2.00
N LYS A 551 -25.47 4.83 -2.67
CA LYS A 551 -26.01 6.13 -2.30
C LYS A 551 -26.10 7.04 -3.53
N PRO A 552 -27.29 7.60 -3.83
CA PRO A 552 -28.56 7.22 -3.22
C PRO A 552 -29.00 5.80 -3.62
N LEU A 553 -29.76 5.13 -2.76
CA LEU A 553 -30.37 3.82 -3.06
C LEU A 553 -31.49 3.97 -4.09
N ASP A 554 -31.70 2.93 -4.91
CA ASP A 554 -32.92 2.83 -5.72
C ASP A 554 -34.09 2.34 -4.85
N GLU A 555 -34.80 3.28 -4.24
CA GLU A 555 -35.94 2.99 -3.37
C GLU A 555 -37.05 2.24 -4.11
N ALA A 556 -37.30 2.53 -5.40
CA ALA A 556 -38.33 1.84 -6.19
C ALA A 556 -38.02 0.35 -6.31
N LEU A 557 -36.78 0.00 -6.61
CA LEU A 557 -36.30 -1.37 -6.67
C LEU A 557 -36.39 -2.06 -5.30
N LEU A 558 -36.01 -1.39 -4.24
CA LEU A 558 -36.08 -1.93 -2.88
C LEU A 558 -37.53 -2.09 -2.40
N HIS A 559 -38.44 -1.17 -2.75
CA HIS A 559 -39.85 -1.34 -2.52
C HIS A 559 -40.44 -2.53 -3.27
N GLU A 560 -40.02 -2.77 -4.52
CA GLU A 560 -40.43 -3.95 -5.28
C GLU A 560 -39.97 -5.24 -4.57
N ALA A 561 -38.70 -5.28 -4.17
CA ALA A 561 -38.14 -6.43 -3.46
C ALA A 561 -38.86 -6.67 -2.11
N GLY A 562 -39.09 -5.64 -1.31
CA GLY A 562 -39.73 -5.75 -0.01
C GLY A 562 -41.20 -6.16 -0.06
N ARG A 563 -41.95 -5.81 -1.13
CA ARG A 563 -43.36 -6.22 -1.32
C ARG A 563 -43.53 -7.64 -1.84
N ASN A 564 -42.59 -8.06 -2.73
CA ASN A 564 -42.81 -9.28 -3.51
C ASN A 564 -42.10 -10.50 -2.94
N PHE A 565 -41.08 -10.31 -2.10
CA PHE A 565 -40.24 -11.42 -1.62
C PHE A 565 -40.24 -11.52 -0.09
N LYS A 566 -40.40 -12.76 0.40
CA LYS A 566 -40.25 -13.07 1.83
C LYS A 566 -38.79 -13.27 2.22
N ARG A 567 -37.94 -13.61 1.24
CA ARG A 567 -36.51 -13.86 1.43
C ARG A 567 -35.69 -12.99 0.50
N ILE A 568 -34.73 -12.27 1.07
CA ILE A 568 -33.78 -11.40 0.35
C ILE A 568 -32.37 -11.84 0.71
N VAL A 569 -31.51 -12.04 -0.28
CA VAL A 569 -30.08 -12.30 -0.09
C VAL A 569 -29.29 -11.13 -0.68
N THR A 570 -28.51 -10.45 0.16
CA THR A 570 -27.63 -9.36 -0.28
C THR A 570 -26.19 -9.83 -0.40
N ILE A 571 -25.49 -9.43 -1.48
CA ILE A 571 -24.12 -9.87 -1.76
C ILE A 571 -23.24 -8.68 -2.11
N GLU A 572 -22.16 -8.49 -1.35
CA GLU A 572 -21.21 -7.40 -1.54
C GLU A 572 -19.77 -7.86 -1.31
N ASP A 573 -18.81 -7.46 -2.14
CA ASP A 573 -17.38 -7.59 -1.84
C ASP A 573 -16.94 -6.40 -0.97
N GLY A 574 -17.37 -6.44 0.27
CA GLY A 574 -17.22 -5.45 1.32
C GLY A 574 -17.60 -6.04 2.67
N THR A 575 -17.33 -5.29 3.75
CA THR A 575 -17.72 -5.74 5.09
C THR A 575 -19.24 -5.84 5.25
N ARG A 576 -19.73 -6.96 5.82
CA ARG A 576 -21.15 -7.15 6.13
C ARG A 576 -21.72 -6.12 7.12
N LYS A 577 -20.84 -5.55 7.98
CA LYS A 577 -21.24 -4.56 8.98
C LYS A 577 -21.16 -3.15 8.40
N GLY A 578 -22.29 -2.49 8.27
CA GLY A 578 -22.39 -1.11 7.77
C GLY A 578 -22.33 -0.95 6.25
N GLY A 579 -22.15 -2.03 5.47
CA GLY A 579 -22.12 -2.01 4.01
C GLY A 579 -23.52 -2.00 3.36
N MET A 580 -23.61 -2.52 2.13
CA MET A 580 -24.83 -2.54 1.31
C MET A 580 -25.94 -3.37 1.95
N GLY A 581 -25.61 -4.57 2.45
CA GLY A 581 -26.61 -5.41 3.10
C GLY A 581 -27.21 -4.76 4.37
N SER A 582 -26.44 -3.92 5.08
CA SER A 582 -26.96 -3.12 6.20
C SER A 582 -27.90 -2.02 5.70
N ALA A 583 -27.59 -1.35 4.59
CA ALA A 583 -28.46 -0.33 4.00
C ALA A 583 -29.80 -0.91 3.55
N VAL A 584 -29.78 -2.12 2.96
CA VAL A 584 -31.02 -2.82 2.59
C VAL A 584 -31.85 -3.17 3.82
N LEU A 585 -31.23 -3.68 4.90
CA LEU A 585 -31.93 -3.97 6.16
C LEU A 585 -32.59 -2.72 6.77
N GLU A 586 -31.87 -1.61 6.83
CA GLU A 586 -32.39 -0.33 7.32
C GLU A 586 -33.58 0.11 6.47
N PHE A 587 -33.46 0.06 5.13
CA PHE A 587 -34.58 0.40 4.24
C PHE A 587 -35.81 -0.48 4.47
N MET A 588 -35.65 -1.80 4.62
CA MET A 588 -36.77 -2.71 4.90
C MET A 588 -37.44 -2.38 6.22
N ALA A 589 -36.64 -2.13 7.28
CA ALA A 589 -37.19 -1.75 8.60
C ALA A 589 -37.91 -0.41 8.57
N ASP A 590 -37.35 0.62 7.96
CA ASP A 590 -37.93 1.97 7.89
C ASP A 590 -39.25 1.99 7.11
N ASN A 591 -39.42 1.05 6.17
CA ASN A 591 -40.64 0.93 5.35
C ASN A 591 -41.60 -0.17 5.81
N ASN A 592 -41.37 -0.76 7.01
CA ASN A 592 -42.22 -1.81 7.60
C ASN A 592 -42.31 -3.10 6.76
N TYR A 593 -41.30 -3.40 5.95
CA TYR A 593 -41.14 -4.70 5.30
C TYR A 593 -40.48 -5.70 6.26
N THR A 594 -40.92 -6.94 6.21
CA THR A 594 -40.44 -8.00 7.10
C THR A 594 -39.88 -9.24 6.36
N PRO A 595 -39.13 -9.07 5.25
CA PRO A 595 -38.50 -10.22 4.64
C PRO A 595 -37.39 -10.76 5.56
N HIS A 596 -37.11 -12.07 5.45
CA HIS A 596 -35.87 -12.61 6.00
C HIS A 596 -34.70 -12.13 5.12
N VAL A 597 -33.75 -11.37 5.69
CA VAL A 597 -32.60 -10.83 4.95
C VAL A 597 -31.32 -11.51 5.36
N GLU A 598 -30.74 -12.31 4.46
CA GLU A 598 -29.41 -12.88 4.60
C GLU A 598 -28.38 -12.00 3.93
N ARG A 599 -27.21 -11.84 4.58
CA ARG A 599 -26.15 -10.96 4.06
C ARG A 599 -24.86 -11.73 3.83
N ILE A 600 -24.40 -11.75 2.58
CA ILE A 600 -23.12 -12.30 2.16
C ILE A 600 -22.14 -11.14 1.97
N GLY A 601 -20.96 -11.26 2.54
CA GLY A 601 -19.87 -10.28 2.49
C GLY A 601 -18.77 -10.63 3.48
N VAL A 602 -17.74 -9.82 3.53
CA VAL A 602 -16.59 -10.05 4.41
C VAL A 602 -17.03 -10.04 5.88
N PRO A 603 -16.73 -11.12 6.64
CA PRO A 603 -17.11 -11.22 8.05
C PRO A 603 -16.37 -10.20 8.92
N ASP A 604 -16.76 -10.08 10.19
CA ASP A 604 -16.10 -9.23 11.20
C ASP A 604 -14.76 -9.84 11.65
N ALA A 605 -13.83 -9.93 10.68
CA ALA A 605 -12.48 -10.45 10.90
C ALA A 605 -11.54 -9.84 9.83
N PHE A 606 -10.26 -9.71 10.18
CA PHE A 606 -9.24 -9.41 9.18
C PHE A 606 -8.98 -10.67 8.34
N ILE A 607 -9.20 -10.55 7.03
CA ILE A 607 -9.00 -11.65 6.09
C ILE A 607 -7.53 -11.68 5.68
N GLU A 608 -6.92 -12.84 5.79
CA GLU A 608 -5.51 -13.06 5.46
C GLU A 608 -5.24 -12.96 3.95
N HIS A 609 -4.03 -13.24 3.53
CA HIS A 609 -3.60 -13.20 2.14
C HIS A 609 -3.86 -14.54 1.43
N GLY A 610 -3.95 -14.48 0.10
CA GLY A 610 -4.19 -15.61 -0.79
C GLY A 610 -4.59 -15.11 -2.18
N THR A 611 -5.01 -15.98 -3.07
CA THR A 611 -5.69 -15.55 -4.30
C THR A 611 -7.09 -15.02 -3.98
N VAL A 612 -7.61 -14.12 -4.80
CA VAL A 612 -8.98 -13.59 -4.60
C VAL A 612 -10.01 -14.73 -4.55
N GLN A 613 -9.85 -15.77 -5.38
CA GLN A 613 -10.74 -16.94 -5.37
C GLN A 613 -10.70 -17.70 -4.04
N GLU A 614 -9.50 -17.92 -3.48
CA GLU A 614 -9.37 -18.57 -2.16
C GLU A 614 -10.01 -17.74 -1.06
N LEU A 615 -9.86 -16.42 -1.13
CA LEU A 615 -10.42 -15.50 -0.13
C LEU A 615 -11.95 -15.37 -0.26
N HIS A 616 -12.49 -15.32 -1.48
CA HIS A 616 -13.93 -15.37 -1.69
C HIS A 616 -14.52 -16.68 -1.15
N ARG A 617 -13.86 -17.83 -1.40
CA ARG A 617 -14.27 -19.12 -0.83
C ARG A 617 -14.24 -19.12 0.69
N LEU A 618 -13.18 -18.57 1.29
CA LEU A 618 -13.06 -18.44 2.75
C LEU A 618 -14.22 -17.63 3.35
N CYS A 619 -14.70 -16.62 2.65
CA CYS A 619 -15.81 -15.75 3.08
C CYS A 619 -17.20 -16.27 2.65
N GLY A 620 -17.30 -17.40 1.94
CA GLY A 620 -18.55 -17.91 1.39
C GLY A 620 -19.14 -17.01 0.29
N MET A 621 -18.28 -16.29 -0.44
CA MET A 621 -18.62 -15.34 -1.48
C MET A 621 -18.32 -15.88 -2.89
N ASP A 622 -17.81 -17.11 -3.00
CA ASP A 622 -17.65 -17.82 -4.26
C ASP A 622 -19.00 -18.41 -4.71
N GLU A 623 -19.05 -18.94 -5.93
CA GLU A 623 -20.26 -19.52 -6.51
C GLU A 623 -20.88 -20.61 -5.61
N GLU A 624 -20.04 -21.50 -5.06
CA GLU A 624 -20.48 -22.58 -4.17
C GLU A 624 -21.08 -22.06 -2.86
N GLY A 625 -20.42 -21.07 -2.23
CA GLY A 625 -20.90 -20.44 -1.00
C GLY A 625 -22.23 -19.72 -1.18
N ILE A 626 -22.37 -18.97 -2.30
CA ILE A 626 -23.62 -18.29 -2.65
C ILE A 626 -24.72 -19.33 -2.96
N TYR A 627 -24.42 -20.35 -3.78
CA TYR A 627 -25.35 -21.43 -4.12
C TYR A 627 -25.88 -22.12 -2.84
N ASN A 628 -25.01 -22.48 -1.91
CA ASN A 628 -25.41 -23.15 -0.66
C ASN A 628 -26.36 -22.31 0.19
N ILE A 629 -26.20 -20.98 0.19
CA ILE A 629 -27.14 -20.09 0.86
C ILE A 629 -28.47 -20.05 0.13
N LEU A 630 -28.48 -19.95 -1.20
CA LEU A 630 -29.71 -19.89 -2.00
C LEU A 630 -30.58 -21.13 -1.83
N ILE A 631 -29.98 -22.31 -1.76
CA ILE A 631 -30.72 -23.59 -1.65
C ILE A 631 -31.08 -23.98 -0.21
N LYS A 632 -30.59 -23.24 0.79
CA LYS A 632 -30.88 -23.53 2.19
C LYS A 632 -32.38 -23.36 2.45
N ASN A 633 -33.06 -24.44 2.84
CA ASN A 633 -34.44 -24.37 3.26
C ASN A 633 -34.55 -23.57 4.57
N GLU A 634 -35.51 -22.66 4.65
CA GLU A 634 -35.91 -22.08 5.94
C GLU A 634 -36.62 -23.20 6.74
N GLU A 635 -35.99 -23.67 7.84
CA GLU A 635 -36.64 -24.50 8.85
C GLU A 635 -37.61 -23.65 9.68
#